data_b682ff918c658a4bc235d1f30a2f714e
#
_entry.id   b682ff918c658a4bc235d1f30a2f714e
#
_cell.length_a   1.000
_cell.length_b   1.000
_cell.length_c   1.000
_cell.angle_alpha   90.00
_cell.angle_beta   90.00
_cell.angle_gamma   90.00
#
_symmetry.space_group_name_H-M   'P 1'
#
loop_
_entity.id
_entity.type
_entity.pdbx_description
1 polymer ?
#
loop_
_entity_poly.entity_id
_entity_poly.type
_entity_poly.pdbx_seq_one_letter_code
_entity_poly.pdbx_strand_id
1 'polypeptide(L)'
;MNNPYPIFPVGSVGYNLMLLRGTWHDHIELYNLDGTPLDDDSGAGSGSPGPGPFDNLVYIDFDGDSLWLTNVHIRGREPSAKTFSGRMRDDLLVFDPLGPGAYENIGMSGGPGILTFNARQLNAATDTYMEPDFIMLTAPGERVRHTVLYRNAVAVRTLTARGTRLWPSCDRR
;
A
#
# COMPACT_ATOMS: atom_id res chain seq x y z
N MET A 1 -9.07 -30.48 -10.76
CA MET A 1 -9.65 -29.35 -10.01
C MET A 1 -9.50 -28.13 -10.88
N ASN A 2 -10.61 -27.51 -11.29
CA ASN A 2 -10.53 -26.28 -12.08
C ASN A 2 -10.08 -25.16 -11.15
N ASN A 3 -9.02 -24.44 -11.54
CA ASN A 3 -8.60 -23.24 -10.83
C ASN A 3 -9.74 -22.20 -10.94
N PRO A 4 -10.38 -21.76 -9.85
CA PRO A 4 -11.50 -20.82 -9.90
C PRO A 4 -11.07 -19.40 -10.28
N TYR A 5 -9.77 -19.13 -10.31
CA TYR A 5 -9.24 -17.80 -10.61
C TYR A 5 -8.83 -17.67 -12.09
N PRO A 6 -9.01 -16.50 -12.68
CA PRO A 6 -8.53 -16.22 -14.03
C PRO A 6 -7.01 -16.38 -14.10
N ILE A 7 -6.52 -16.86 -15.24
CA ILE A 7 -5.09 -16.94 -15.53
C ILE A 7 -4.67 -15.58 -16.09
N PHE A 8 -3.85 -14.86 -15.33
CA PHE A 8 -3.30 -13.57 -15.74
C PHE A 8 -1.97 -13.75 -16.46
N PRO A 9 -1.67 -12.93 -17.50
CA PRO A 9 -0.33 -12.88 -18.09
C PRO A 9 0.72 -12.54 -17.01
N VAL A 10 1.87 -13.21 -17.06
CA VAL A 10 2.98 -12.97 -16.15
C VAL A 10 3.40 -11.51 -16.22
N GLY A 11 3.46 -10.85 -15.07
CA GLY A 11 3.82 -9.45 -14.96
C GLY A 11 2.68 -8.46 -15.18
N SER A 12 1.44 -8.92 -15.43
CA SER A 12 0.26 -8.03 -15.42
C SER A 12 -0.11 -7.60 -14.00
N VAL A 13 -0.96 -6.59 -13.87
CA VAL A 13 -1.48 -6.14 -12.56
C VAL A 13 -2.20 -7.29 -11.84
N GLY A 14 -3.10 -7.99 -12.55
CA GLY A 14 -3.82 -9.13 -11.97
C GLY A 14 -2.90 -10.25 -11.49
N TYR A 15 -1.86 -10.59 -12.27
CA TYR A 15 -0.82 -11.54 -11.85
C TYR A 15 -0.14 -11.11 -10.54
N ASN A 16 0.29 -9.87 -10.46
CA ASN A 16 0.98 -9.34 -9.29
C ASN A 16 0.06 -9.26 -8.05
N LEU A 17 -1.22 -8.92 -8.25
CA LEU A 17 -2.21 -8.94 -7.17
C LEU A 17 -2.43 -10.36 -6.64
N MET A 18 -2.49 -11.37 -7.52
CA MET A 18 -2.57 -12.77 -7.10
C MET A 18 -1.37 -13.21 -6.26
N LEU A 19 -0.17 -12.74 -6.62
CA LEU A 19 1.05 -13.00 -5.83
C LEU A 19 1.04 -12.30 -4.46
N LEU A 20 0.38 -11.14 -4.35
CA LEU A 20 0.34 -10.35 -3.13
C LEU A 20 -0.81 -10.75 -2.19
N ARG A 21 -1.77 -11.58 -2.61
CA ARG A 21 -2.87 -12.04 -1.75
C ARG A 21 -2.37 -12.65 -0.45
N GLY A 22 -3.08 -12.37 0.64
CA GLY A 22 -2.82 -12.93 1.96
C GLY A 22 -2.66 -11.88 3.04
N THR A 23 -2.10 -12.31 4.17
CA THR A 23 -1.84 -11.45 5.31
C THR A 23 -0.35 -11.21 5.43
N TRP A 24 0.02 -9.94 5.54
CA TRP A 24 1.40 -9.50 5.64
C TRP A 24 1.63 -8.75 6.96
N HIS A 25 2.81 -8.92 7.50
CA HIS A 25 3.35 -8.07 8.57
C HIS A 25 4.41 -7.18 7.94
N ASP A 26 4.15 -5.87 7.90
CA ASP A 26 5.07 -4.87 7.37
C ASP A 26 5.69 -4.10 8.54
N HIS A 27 7.02 -4.10 8.62
CA HIS A 27 7.78 -3.19 9.45
C HIS A 27 8.11 -1.94 8.65
N ILE A 28 7.70 -0.77 9.14
CA ILE A 28 7.73 0.50 8.42
C ILE A 28 8.69 1.45 9.11
N GLU A 29 9.57 2.05 8.32
CA GLU A 29 10.52 3.06 8.74
C GLU A 29 10.28 4.35 7.93
N LEU A 30 10.38 5.48 8.59
CA LEU A 30 10.27 6.81 7.99
C LEU A 30 11.63 7.49 7.99
N TYR A 31 11.90 8.23 6.91
CA TYR A 31 13.17 8.93 6.73
C TYR A 31 12.95 10.35 6.25
N ASN A 32 13.83 11.25 6.64
CA ASN A 32 14.03 12.53 5.99
C ASN A 32 14.52 12.33 4.54
N LEU A 33 14.45 13.37 3.72
CA LEU A 33 14.91 13.30 2.33
C LEU A 33 16.42 13.12 2.19
N ASP A 34 17.20 13.43 3.22
CA ASP A 34 18.64 13.18 3.29
C ASP A 34 19.00 11.75 3.70
N GLY A 35 17.99 10.91 3.96
CA GLY A 35 18.14 9.52 4.36
C GLY A 35 18.34 9.31 5.86
N THR A 36 18.30 10.34 6.68
CA THR A 36 18.33 10.18 8.13
C THR A 36 16.99 9.66 8.64
N PRO A 37 16.97 8.69 9.59
CA PRO A 37 15.74 8.23 10.21
C PRO A 37 14.97 9.38 10.87
N LEU A 38 13.64 9.32 10.83
CA LEU A 38 12.79 10.20 11.62
C LEU A 38 12.70 9.64 13.04
N ASP A 39 13.33 10.33 13.99
CA ASP A 39 13.30 9.95 15.40
C ASP A 39 11.99 10.35 16.10
N ASP A 40 11.65 9.67 17.19
CA ASP A 40 10.41 9.86 17.95
C ASP A 40 10.22 11.26 18.58
N ASP A 41 11.30 12.05 18.70
CA ASP A 41 11.31 13.32 19.43
C ASP A 41 10.91 14.57 18.62
N SER A 42 10.69 14.46 17.32
CA SER A 42 10.30 15.63 16.52
C SER A 42 8.80 15.89 16.58
N GLY A 43 8.35 16.53 17.63
CA GLY A 43 7.11 17.28 17.82
C GLY A 43 5.91 16.91 16.99
N ALA A 44 5.25 15.80 17.31
CA ALA A 44 4.01 15.39 16.67
C ALA A 44 2.88 16.36 17.04
N GLY A 45 2.57 17.28 16.14
CA GLY A 45 1.27 17.92 16.11
C GLY A 45 0.18 16.87 15.94
N SER A 46 -0.86 16.97 16.73
CA SER A 46 -1.99 16.05 16.87
C SER A 46 -2.49 15.47 15.55
N GLY A 47 -2.50 14.15 15.43
CA GLY A 47 -3.28 13.40 14.44
C GLY A 47 -2.51 12.61 13.37
N SER A 48 -1.21 12.77 13.25
CA SER A 48 -0.37 11.87 12.42
C SER A 48 0.31 10.82 13.31
N PRO A 49 0.55 9.60 12.81
CA PRO A 49 1.45 8.70 13.51
C PRO A 49 2.77 9.43 13.72
N GLY A 50 3.23 9.52 14.97
CA GLY A 50 4.48 10.17 15.35
C GLY A 50 5.66 9.61 14.52
N PRO A 51 6.83 10.25 14.50
CA PRO A 51 8.02 9.74 13.85
C PRO A 51 8.47 8.46 14.57
N GLY A 52 9.19 7.61 13.89
CA GLY A 52 9.70 6.35 14.41
C GLY A 52 9.10 5.13 13.71
N PRO A 53 9.79 3.98 13.76
CA PRO A 53 9.33 2.77 13.12
C PRO A 53 8.02 2.26 13.73
N PHE A 54 7.19 1.63 12.91
CA PHE A 54 5.93 1.02 13.34
C PHE A 54 5.58 -0.20 12.49
N ASP A 55 4.67 -1.01 13.02
CA ASP A 55 4.23 -2.22 12.34
C ASP A 55 2.82 -2.07 11.78
N ASN A 56 2.59 -2.70 10.62
CA ASN A 56 1.28 -2.84 10.00
C ASN A 56 0.96 -4.31 9.78
N LEU A 57 -0.30 -4.69 10.02
CA LEU A 57 -0.87 -5.87 9.38
C LEU A 57 -1.61 -5.42 8.12
N VAL A 58 -1.31 -6.07 7.01
CA VAL A 58 -1.93 -5.77 5.72
C VAL A 58 -2.64 -7.01 5.21
N TYR A 59 -3.95 -6.90 5.05
CA TYR A 59 -4.79 -7.96 4.51
C TYR A 59 -5.10 -7.63 3.05
N ILE A 60 -4.75 -8.53 2.14
CA ILE A 60 -4.98 -8.37 0.71
C ILE A 60 -5.82 -9.54 0.23
N ASP A 61 -7.01 -9.25 -0.26
CA ASP A 61 -7.87 -10.19 -0.95
C ASP A 61 -8.16 -9.69 -2.37
N PHE A 62 -8.09 -10.59 -3.35
CA PHE A 62 -8.32 -10.30 -4.76
C PHE A 62 -8.98 -11.50 -5.40
N ASP A 63 -10.14 -11.33 -6.02
CA ASP A 63 -10.92 -12.41 -6.63
C ASP A 63 -10.72 -12.55 -8.15
N GLY A 64 -9.87 -11.70 -8.72
CA GLY A 64 -9.58 -11.66 -10.16
C GLY A 64 -10.16 -10.42 -10.85
N ASP A 65 -11.08 -9.71 -10.22
CA ASP A 65 -11.65 -8.45 -10.68
C ASP A 65 -11.56 -7.36 -9.62
N SER A 66 -11.89 -7.71 -8.39
CA SER A 66 -12.01 -6.78 -7.27
C SER A 66 -10.94 -7.01 -6.22
N LEU A 67 -10.36 -5.92 -5.71
CA LEU A 67 -9.38 -5.88 -4.64
C LEU A 67 -10.02 -5.35 -3.35
N TRP A 68 -9.69 -5.97 -2.24
CA TRP A 68 -9.87 -5.43 -0.87
C TRP A 68 -8.52 -5.45 -0.16
N LEU A 69 -8.08 -4.29 0.29
CA LEU A 69 -6.83 -4.10 1.01
C LEU A 69 -7.13 -3.39 2.32
N THR A 70 -6.83 -4.04 3.44
CA THR A 70 -6.99 -3.44 4.77
C THR A 70 -5.63 -3.30 5.43
N ASN A 71 -5.26 -2.07 5.76
CA ASN A 71 -4.09 -1.76 6.59
C ASN A 71 -4.55 -1.60 8.04
N VAL A 72 -3.92 -2.33 8.95
CA VAL A 72 -4.10 -2.17 10.40
C VAL A 72 -2.79 -1.65 10.96
N HIS A 73 -2.79 -0.37 11.33
CA HIS A 73 -1.64 0.26 11.97
C HIS A 73 -1.57 -0.16 13.44
N ILE A 74 -0.47 -0.81 13.81
CA ILE A 74 -0.19 -1.25 15.18
C ILE A 74 0.71 -0.19 15.80
N ARG A 75 0.10 0.93 16.22
CA ARG A 75 0.81 2.01 16.88
C ARG A 75 0.00 2.56 18.04
N GLY A 76 0.70 2.76 19.16
CA GLY A 76 0.05 3.25 20.37
C GLY A 76 -0.86 2.22 21.04
N ARG A 77 -1.83 2.70 21.82
CA ARG A 77 -2.72 1.84 22.62
C ARG A 77 -3.87 1.24 21.84
N GLU A 78 -4.27 1.86 20.74
CA GLU A 78 -5.41 1.41 19.93
C GLU A 78 -4.99 1.25 18.46
N PRO A 79 -5.11 0.05 17.88
CA PRO A 79 -4.90 -0.16 16.47
C PRO A 79 -5.93 0.62 15.65
N SER A 80 -5.52 1.19 14.53
CA SER A 80 -6.43 1.82 13.58
C SER A 80 -6.42 1.03 12.26
N ALA A 81 -7.60 0.82 11.69
CA ALA A 81 -7.76 0.09 10.45
C ALA A 81 -8.29 1.01 9.34
N LYS A 82 -7.74 0.86 8.13
CA LYS A 82 -8.21 1.53 6.92
C LYS A 82 -8.34 0.51 5.80
N THR A 83 -9.52 0.41 5.23
CA THR A 83 -9.80 -0.49 4.10
C THR A 83 -9.92 0.31 2.82
N PHE A 84 -9.28 -0.19 1.78
CA PHE A 84 -9.35 0.29 0.41
C PHE A 84 -9.98 -0.81 -0.44
N SER A 85 -10.84 -0.43 -1.36
CA SER A 85 -11.35 -1.30 -2.41
C SER A 85 -10.98 -0.75 -3.78
N GLY A 86 -11.00 -1.62 -4.78
CA GLY A 86 -10.70 -1.24 -6.16
C GLY A 86 -11.07 -2.35 -7.13
N ARG A 87 -11.09 -2.00 -8.41
CA ARG A 87 -11.43 -2.94 -9.48
C ARG A 87 -10.43 -2.89 -10.62
N MET A 88 -10.27 -4.02 -11.26
CA MET A 88 -9.52 -4.10 -12.50
C MET A 88 -10.28 -3.38 -13.62
N ARG A 89 -9.56 -2.58 -14.38
CA ARG A 89 -10.02 -1.97 -15.63
C ARG A 89 -8.89 -2.14 -16.65
N ASP A 90 -9.08 -3.03 -17.60
CA ASP A 90 -8.01 -3.49 -18.48
C ASP A 90 -6.84 -4.05 -17.64
N ASP A 91 -5.62 -3.56 -17.81
CA ASP A 91 -4.46 -3.92 -16.97
C ASP A 91 -4.11 -2.81 -15.95
N LEU A 92 -5.12 -2.15 -15.42
CA LEU A 92 -4.99 -1.17 -14.33
C LEU A 92 -5.86 -1.59 -13.15
N LEU A 93 -5.40 -1.33 -11.94
CA LEU A 93 -6.22 -1.35 -10.74
C LEU A 93 -6.69 0.07 -10.44
N VAL A 94 -7.99 0.30 -10.46
CA VAL A 94 -8.58 1.60 -10.10
C VAL A 94 -9.25 1.47 -8.75
N PHE A 95 -8.79 2.24 -7.78
CA PHE A 95 -9.36 2.24 -6.43
C PHE A 95 -10.65 3.05 -6.36
N ASP A 96 -11.56 2.60 -5.51
CA ASP A 96 -12.77 3.34 -5.17
C ASP A 96 -12.40 4.58 -4.33
N PRO A 97 -13.07 5.72 -4.55
CA PRO A 97 -12.83 6.92 -3.76
C PRO A 97 -13.15 6.73 -2.27
N LEU A 98 -12.28 7.18 -1.38
CA LEU A 98 -12.47 7.13 0.07
C LEU A 98 -13.17 8.39 0.61
N GLY A 99 -14.41 8.66 0.15
CA GLY A 99 -15.23 9.78 0.66
C GLY A 99 -14.91 11.16 0.05
N PRO A 100 -15.52 12.23 0.55
CA PRO A 100 -15.29 13.60 0.07
C PRO A 100 -13.83 14.04 0.27
N GLY A 101 -13.21 14.63 -0.74
CA GLY A 101 -11.77 14.93 -0.75
C GLY A 101 -10.91 13.70 -1.03
N ALA A 102 -11.51 12.71 -1.63
CA ALA A 102 -10.97 11.41 -1.93
C ALA A 102 -9.66 11.47 -2.72
N TYR A 103 -8.84 10.46 -2.47
CA TYR A 103 -7.66 10.18 -3.28
C TYR A 103 -8.08 9.47 -4.55
N GLU A 104 -7.57 9.92 -5.69
CA GLU A 104 -7.46 9.07 -6.87
C GLU A 104 -6.25 8.14 -6.65
N ASN A 105 -6.44 6.86 -6.81
CA ASN A 105 -5.35 5.90 -6.70
C ASN A 105 -5.47 4.85 -7.82
N ILE A 106 -4.39 4.71 -8.58
CA ILE A 106 -4.30 3.78 -9.70
C ILE A 106 -3.09 2.88 -9.47
N GLY A 107 -3.32 1.58 -9.57
CA GLY A 107 -2.26 0.56 -9.54
C GLY A 107 -1.86 0.15 -10.95
N MET A 108 -0.56 0.08 -11.20
CA MET A 108 0.05 -0.34 -12.46
C MET A 108 1.11 -1.40 -12.22
N SER A 109 1.37 -2.23 -13.21
CA SER A 109 2.47 -3.17 -13.15
C SER A 109 3.80 -2.52 -13.52
N GLY A 110 4.84 -2.81 -12.75
CA GLY A 110 6.25 -2.54 -13.07
C GLY A 110 6.99 -3.76 -13.61
N GLY A 111 6.28 -4.87 -13.87
CA GLY A 111 6.84 -6.16 -14.27
C GLY A 111 6.50 -7.26 -13.26
N PRO A 112 7.02 -8.50 -13.44
CA PRO A 112 6.73 -9.61 -12.54
C PRO A 112 7.15 -9.33 -11.09
N GLY A 113 6.20 -9.44 -10.17
CA GLY A 113 6.42 -9.18 -8.73
C GLY A 113 6.45 -7.70 -8.36
N ILE A 114 6.18 -6.78 -9.28
CA ILE A 114 6.27 -5.35 -9.05
C ILE A 114 4.92 -4.68 -9.32
N LEU A 115 4.42 -3.94 -8.32
CA LEU A 115 3.29 -3.02 -8.46
C LEU A 115 3.70 -1.62 -8.06
N THR A 116 3.19 -0.64 -8.81
CA THR A 116 3.27 0.77 -8.47
C THR A 116 1.88 1.32 -8.25
N PHE A 117 1.72 2.16 -7.25
CA PHE A 117 0.48 2.85 -6.95
C PHE A 117 0.73 4.36 -7.02
N ASN A 118 -0.21 5.09 -7.54
CA ASN A 118 -0.15 6.54 -7.56
C ASN A 118 -1.40 7.09 -6.88
N ALA A 119 -1.25 7.46 -5.61
CA ALA A 119 -2.30 8.09 -4.83
C ALA A 119 -2.09 9.61 -4.83
N ARG A 120 -3.10 10.35 -5.27
CA ARG A 120 -3.13 11.81 -5.18
C ARG A 120 -4.48 12.28 -4.65
N GLN A 121 -4.45 13.30 -3.82
CA GLN A 121 -5.67 13.93 -3.33
C GLN A 121 -6.28 14.80 -4.44
N LEU A 122 -7.56 14.56 -4.70
CA LEU A 122 -8.33 15.37 -5.64
C LEU A 122 -9.00 16.54 -4.89
N ASN A 123 -9.03 17.70 -5.55
CA ASN A 123 -9.77 18.87 -5.06
C ASN A 123 -9.31 19.43 -3.68
N ALA A 124 -8.07 19.22 -3.30
CA ALA A 124 -7.53 19.91 -2.14
C ALA A 124 -7.32 21.39 -2.46
N ALA A 125 -8.05 22.26 -1.81
CA ALA A 125 -7.98 23.71 -2.07
C ALA A 125 -6.62 24.32 -1.67
N THR A 126 -5.92 23.73 -0.68
CA THR A 126 -4.73 24.34 -0.09
C THR A 126 -3.61 23.39 0.30
N ASP A 127 -3.87 22.08 0.43
CA ASP A 127 -2.88 21.10 0.86
C ASP A 127 -3.03 19.82 0.05
N THR A 128 -2.28 19.70 -1.05
CA THR A 128 -2.30 18.54 -1.92
C THR A 128 -1.32 17.49 -1.40
N TYR A 129 -1.81 16.28 -1.22
CA TYR A 129 -1.03 15.14 -0.80
C TYR A 129 -0.87 14.16 -1.97
N MET A 130 0.35 13.68 -2.20
CA MET A 130 0.65 12.61 -3.14
C MET A 130 1.53 11.56 -2.47
N GLU A 131 1.26 10.32 -2.77
CA GLU A 131 1.97 9.16 -2.21
C GLU A 131 2.20 8.11 -3.31
N PRO A 132 3.12 8.37 -4.27
CA PRO A 132 3.52 7.34 -5.20
C PRO A 132 4.22 6.21 -4.45
N ASP A 133 3.72 5.02 -4.64
CA ASP A 133 4.09 3.83 -3.90
C ASP A 133 4.65 2.75 -4.84
N PHE A 134 5.64 2.04 -4.39
CA PHE A 134 6.29 0.96 -5.12
C PHE A 134 6.36 -0.27 -4.21
N ILE A 135 5.80 -1.39 -4.66
CA ILE A 135 5.84 -2.67 -3.95
C ILE A 135 6.55 -3.69 -4.83
N MET A 136 7.53 -4.39 -4.28
CA MET A 136 8.26 -5.45 -4.96
C MET A 136 8.33 -6.70 -4.08
N LEU A 137 7.98 -7.85 -4.65
CA LEU A 137 8.27 -9.14 -4.07
C LEU A 137 9.76 -9.44 -4.25
N THR A 138 10.47 -9.64 -3.16
CA THR A 138 11.91 -9.94 -3.14
C THR A 138 12.19 -11.43 -3.08
N ALA A 139 11.25 -12.19 -2.51
CA ALA A 139 11.25 -13.65 -2.43
C ALA A 139 9.81 -14.15 -2.21
N PRO A 140 9.54 -15.46 -2.34
CA PRO A 140 8.27 -16.03 -1.94
C PRO A 140 7.96 -15.70 -0.46
N GLY A 141 6.92 -14.88 -0.22
CA GLY A 141 6.53 -14.45 1.12
C GLY A 141 7.31 -13.27 1.69
N GLU A 142 8.14 -12.61 0.89
CA GLU A 142 8.85 -11.39 1.27
C GLU A 142 8.58 -10.27 0.29
N ARG A 143 8.43 -9.06 0.79
CA ARG A 143 8.25 -7.86 -0.03
C ARG A 143 8.94 -6.64 0.57
N VAL A 144 9.26 -5.70 -0.29
CA VAL A 144 9.62 -4.34 0.09
C VAL A 144 8.62 -3.36 -0.50
N ARG A 145 8.40 -2.28 0.21
CA ARG A 145 7.61 -1.15 -0.22
C ARG A 145 8.44 0.12 -0.04
N HIS A 146 8.39 1.01 -1.01
CA HIS A 146 9.02 2.31 -0.91
C HIS A 146 8.06 3.39 -1.40
N THR A 147 7.97 4.48 -0.65
CA THR A 147 7.05 5.58 -0.90
C THR A 147 7.75 6.90 -0.68
N VAL A 148 7.53 7.85 -1.56
CA VAL A 148 7.88 9.26 -1.33
C VAL A 148 6.61 10.03 -1.05
N LEU A 149 6.59 10.72 0.07
CA LEU A 149 5.45 11.53 0.50
C LEU A 149 5.65 12.95 0.02
N TYR A 150 4.68 13.46 -0.73
CA TYR A 150 4.67 14.84 -1.24
C TYR A 150 3.55 15.63 -0.59
N ARG A 151 3.84 16.90 -0.29
CA ARG A 151 2.87 17.89 0.12
C ARG A 151 3.05 19.14 -0.74
N ASN A 152 1.99 19.61 -1.39
CA ASN A 152 2.04 20.75 -2.30
C ASN A 152 3.13 20.61 -3.40
N ALA A 153 3.23 19.43 -4.01
CA ALA A 153 4.24 19.04 -5.01
C ALA A 153 5.70 19.07 -4.52
N VAL A 154 5.94 19.22 -3.23
CA VAL A 154 7.26 19.15 -2.62
C VAL A 154 7.40 17.82 -1.87
N ALA A 155 8.46 17.07 -2.13
CA ALA A 155 8.79 15.88 -1.36
C ALA A 155 9.09 16.28 0.10
N VAL A 156 8.49 15.58 1.07
CA VAL A 156 8.66 15.92 2.50
C VAL A 156 9.35 14.83 3.29
N ARG A 157 9.19 13.57 2.89
CA ARG A 157 9.84 12.42 3.55
C ARG A 157 9.73 11.17 2.67
N THR A 158 10.44 10.13 3.04
CA THR A 158 10.32 8.79 2.44
C THR A 158 9.86 7.78 3.49
N LEU A 159 9.27 6.70 3.00
CA LEU A 159 8.85 5.54 3.78
C LEU A 159 9.42 4.30 3.13
N THR A 160 9.97 3.41 3.93
CA THR A 160 10.35 2.06 3.50
C THR A 160 9.65 1.05 4.40
N ALA A 161 9.09 0.00 3.81
CA ALA A 161 8.54 -1.12 4.56
C ALA A 161 9.17 -2.43 4.09
N ARG A 162 9.42 -3.33 5.06
CA ARG A 162 9.79 -4.73 4.82
C ARG A 162 8.65 -5.60 5.29
N GLY A 163 8.08 -6.37 4.38
CA GLY A 163 6.91 -7.20 4.65
C GLY A 163 7.23 -8.67 4.60
N THR A 164 6.73 -9.42 5.58
CA THR A 164 6.75 -10.88 5.60
C THR A 164 5.33 -11.40 5.58
N ARG A 165 5.06 -12.38 4.73
CA ARG A 165 3.74 -13.02 4.66
C ARG A 165 3.54 -13.93 5.85
N LEU A 166 2.49 -13.66 6.63
CA LEU A 166 2.09 -14.49 7.77
C LEU A 166 1.29 -15.70 7.32
N TRP A 167 0.28 -15.45 6.47
CA TRP A 167 -0.58 -16.51 5.93
C TRP A 167 -0.87 -16.23 4.46
N PRO A 168 -0.87 -17.27 3.59
CA PRO A 168 -1.43 -17.16 2.27
C PRO A 168 -2.94 -16.86 2.38
N SER A 169 -3.54 -16.30 1.34
CA SER A 169 -5.00 -16.13 1.33
C SER A 169 -5.68 -17.49 1.50
N CYS A 170 -6.53 -17.62 2.50
CA CYS A 170 -7.46 -18.75 2.53
C CYS A 170 -8.48 -18.51 1.43
N ASP A 171 -8.61 -19.45 0.49
CA ASP A 171 -9.74 -19.46 -0.43
C ASP A 171 -11.01 -19.50 0.42
N ARG A 172 -11.77 -18.41 0.43
CA ARG A 172 -13.13 -18.46 0.98
C ARG A 172 -13.92 -19.35 0.03
N ARG A 173 -14.16 -20.58 0.47
CA ARG A 173 -15.07 -21.52 -0.20
C ARG A 173 -16.50 -21.10 0.05
#